data_35907f5b71becc06b9b47216dfb74c77
#
_entry.id   35907f5b71becc06b9b47216dfb74c77
#
_cell.length_a   1.000
_cell.length_b   1.000
_cell.length_c   1.000
_cell.angle_alpha   90.00
_cell.angle_beta   90.00
_cell.angle_gamma   90.00
#
_symmetry.space_group_name_H-M   'P 1'
#
loop_
_entity.id
_entity.type
_entity.pdbx_description
1 polymer ?
#
loop_
_entity_poly.entity_id
_entity_poly.type
_entity_poly.pdbx_seq_one_letter_code
_entity_poly.pdbx_strand_id
1 'polypeptide(L)'
;MKKILWIVMLMMSMTTYAQKTPEIYRIFDAQGKEVSYEKMIKTVSATDVVFFGEIHNCVISHWMELKVLEALAENNNKLKVGMEMLEADNQLIIDEYTSSTISSDRFEEECRLWPNYSTDYEPLVYYAKRHHLPLIATNVPRRYASVVKEKGLTFLDSLSAEAKRYLPKLPIKYVENENAQAGFAMMGLLGKAKGTEPQLMAQAQAIKDATMGWFIAQNLKKGEQMIHFNGTYHSDARNGIIPYLLEYRPKTTISTIRAVRQEEIDKIEKDYLGLADFYICITEDMNVSY
;
A
#
# COMPACT_ATOMS: atom_id res chain seq x y z
N MET A 1 53.64 -59.70 30.12
CA MET A 1 52.32 -59.11 30.48
C MET A 1 52.23 -57.79 29.79
N LYS A 2 51.52 -57.72 28.62
CA LYS A 2 51.32 -56.49 27.86
C LYS A 2 50.06 -55.77 28.35
N LYS A 3 50.22 -54.56 28.88
CA LYS A 3 49.08 -53.70 29.26
C LYS A 3 48.60 -53.00 27.97
N ILE A 4 47.41 -53.33 27.54
CA ILE A 4 46.71 -52.65 26.45
C ILE A 4 46.03 -51.41 27.02
N LEU A 5 46.49 -50.22 26.60
CA LEU A 5 45.93 -48.93 26.98
C LEU A 5 44.79 -48.60 26.01
N TRP A 6 43.55 -48.65 26.48
CA TRP A 6 42.39 -48.21 25.70
C TRP A 6 42.26 -46.69 25.81
N ILE A 7 42.57 -45.99 24.74
CA ILE A 7 42.27 -44.55 24.58
C ILE A 7 40.84 -44.46 24.05
N VAL A 8 39.91 -44.12 24.91
CA VAL A 8 38.55 -43.78 24.54
C VAL A 8 38.60 -42.35 23.99
N MET A 9 38.56 -42.20 22.66
CA MET A 9 38.46 -40.92 21.99
C MET A 9 37.00 -40.43 22.05
N LEU A 10 36.71 -39.58 23.04
CA LEU A 10 35.42 -38.92 23.17
C LEU A 10 35.29 -37.89 22.02
N MET A 11 34.66 -38.26 20.92
CA MET A 11 34.24 -37.30 19.90
C MET A 11 33.09 -36.46 20.48
N MET A 12 33.42 -35.31 21.07
CA MET A 12 32.46 -34.23 21.26
C MET A 12 32.07 -33.72 19.89
N SER A 13 30.91 -34.14 19.39
CA SER A 13 30.26 -33.48 18.28
C SER A 13 29.87 -32.09 18.76
N MET A 14 30.74 -31.11 18.51
CA MET A 14 30.34 -29.70 18.58
C MET A 14 29.33 -29.47 17.45
N THR A 15 28.05 -29.54 17.77
CA THR A 15 27.03 -28.92 16.96
C THR A 15 27.29 -27.42 17.00
N THR A 16 28.06 -26.94 16.05
CA THR A 16 28.09 -25.49 15.77
C THR A 16 26.66 -25.10 15.38
N TYR A 17 25.93 -24.54 16.30
CA TYR A 17 24.76 -23.73 15.93
C TYR A 17 25.30 -22.58 15.07
N ALA A 18 25.26 -22.77 13.77
CA ALA A 18 25.47 -21.65 12.86
C ALA A 18 24.38 -20.63 13.19
N GLN A 19 24.77 -19.54 13.81
CA GLN A 19 23.86 -18.46 14.10
C GLN A 19 23.28 -18.01 12.76
N LYS A 20 21.96 -18.18 12.57
CA LYS A 20 21.28 -17.78 11.33
C LYS A 20 21.49 -16.27 11.16
N THR A 21 21.94 -15.85 10.00
CA THR A 21 22.05 -14.41 9.69
C THR A 21 20.67 -13.78 9.88
N PRO A 22 20.56 -12.70 10.65
CA PRO A 22 19.29 -12.01 10.79
C PRO A 22 18.78 -11.56 9.43
N GLU A 23 17.58 -11.94 9.07
CA GLU A 23 16.90 -11.51 7.87
C GLU A 23 15.76 -10.59 8.27
N ILE A 24 15.58 -9.51 7.51
CA ILE A 24 14.60 -8.47 7.84
C ILE A 24 13.29 -8.73 7.11
N TYR A 25 13.35 -9.31 5.91
CA TYR A 25 12.18 -9.66 5.12
C TYR A 25 12.44 -10.84 4.19
N ARG A 26 11.35 -11.46 3.74
CA ARG A 26 11.32 -12.42 2.63
C ARG A 26 10.14 -12.13 1.71
N ILE A 27 10.23 -12.60 0.48
CA ILE A 27 9.19 -12.38 -0.53
C ILE A 27 8.57 -13.72 -0.91
N PHE A 28 7.24 -13.76 -0.92
CA PHE A 28 6.46 -14.95 -1.30
C PHE A 28 5.49 -14.63 -2.43
N ASP A 29 5.19 -15.62 -3.26
CA ASP A 29 4.11 -15.54 -4.26
C ASP A 29 2.73 -15.85 -3.62
N ALA A 30 1.67 -15.76 -4.44
CA ALA A 30 0.29 -16.00 -4.02
C ALA A 30 0.05 -17.39 -3.39
N GLN A 31 0.91 -18.38 -3.68
CA GLN A 31 0.85 -19.72 -3.13
C GLN A 31 1.68 -19.90 -1.85
N GLY A 32 2.32 -18.82 -1.38
CA GLY A 32 3.21 -18.85 -0.22
C GLY A 32 4.59 -19.48 -0.50
N LYS A 33 4.97 -19.57 -1.78
CA LYS A 33 6.29 -20.03 -2.16
C LYS A 33 7.25 -18.84 -2.18
N GLU A 34 8.41 -18.98 -1.53
CA GLU A 34 9.45 -17.97 -1.57
C GLU A 34 9.95 -17.72 -2.99
N VAL A 35 10.10 -16.44 -3.34
CA VAL A 35 10.55 -15.97 -4.65
C VAL A 35 11.58 -14.85 -4.50
N SER A 36 12.41 -14.66 -5.54
CA SER A 36 13.35 -13.54 -5.53
C SER A 36 12.65 -12.20 -5.84
N TYR A 37 13.28 -11.11 -5.40
CA TYR A 37 12.87 -9.74 -5.72
C TYR A 37 12.73 -9.53 -7.24
N GLU A 38 13.71 -10.00 -8.02
CA GLU A 38 13.73 -9.85 -9.48
C GLU A 38 12.55 -10.57 -10.14
N LYS A 39 12.14 -11.74 -9.61
CA LYS A 39 10.98 -12.47 -10.12
C LYS A 39 9.69 -11.68 -9.83
N MET A 40 9.56 -11.11 -8.64
CA MET A 40 8.42 -10.25 -8.29
C MET A 40 8.38 -9.05 -9.24
N ILE A 41 9.46 -8.28 -9.35
CA ILE A 41 9.53 -7.09 -10.22
C ILE A 41 9.20 -7.44 -11.66
N LYS A 42 9.80 -8.49 -12.21
CA LYS A 42 9.51 -8.95 -13.59
C LYS A 42 8.02 -9.22 -13.81
N THR A 43 7.37 -9.81 -12.81
CA THR A 43 5.94 -10.15 -12.92
C THR A 43 5.07 -8.91 -12.88
N VAL A 44 5.29 -8.02 -11.89
CA VAL A 44 4.45 -6.83 -11.71
C VAL A 44 4.71 -5.78 -12.81
N SER A 45 5.90 -5.75 -13.41
CA SER A 45 6.20 -4.88 -14.56
C SER A 45 5.36 -5.19 -15.81
N ALA A 46 4.72 -6.36 -15.88
CA ALA A 46 3.88 -6.75 -17.01
C ALA A 46 2.42 -6.30 -16.90
N THR A 47 2.04 -5.63 -15.83
CA THR A 47 0.64 -5.22 -15.58
C THR A 47 0.46 -3.71 -15.68
N ASP A 48 -0.77 -3.26 -15.98
CA ASP A 48 -1.09 -1.84 -16.14
C ASP A 48 -1.07 -1.10 -14.80
N VAL A 49 -1.49 -1.77 -13.71
CA VAL A 49 -1.50 -1.19 -12.37
C VAL A 49 -0.88 -2.16 -11.38
N VAL A 50 0.03 -1.65 -10.56
CA VAL A 50 0.62 -2.35 -9.42
C VAL A 50 0.11 -1.67 -8.16
N PHE A 51 -0.64 -2.38 -7.33
CA PHE A 51 -1.00 -1.91 -5.99
C PHE A 51 0.04 -2.40 -5.00
N PHE A 52 0.66 -1.48 -4.28
CA PHE A 52 1.51 -1.79 -3.15
C PHE A 52 0.76 -1.49 -1.86
N GLY A 53 0.30 -2.55 -1.20
CA GLY A 53 -0.35 -2.50 0.10
C GLY A 53 0.67 -2.40 1.22
N GLU A 54 0.77 -1.24 1.82
CA GLU A 54 1.73 -0.92 2.88
C GLU A 54 1.18 -1.15 4.28
N ILE A 55 2.07 -1.19 5.26
CA ILE A 55 1.78 -1.02 6.69
C ILE A 55 2.27 0.38 7.07
N HIS A 56 1.34 1.31 7.32
CA HIS A 56 1.57 2.76 7.45
C HIS A 56 2.68 3.20 8.41
N ASN A 57 3.06 2.37 9.37
CA ASN A 57 4.11 2.67 10.34
C ASN A 57 5.28 1.67 10.28
N CYS A 58 5.47 0.99 9.16
CA CYS A 58 6.53 0.00 9.00
C CYS A 58 7.66 0.53 8.10
N VAL A 59 8.78 0.89 8.69
CA VAL A 59 9.96 1.45 8.00
C VAL A 59 10.43 0.57 6.83
N ILE A 60 10.41 -0.76 6.99
CA ILE A 60 10.82 -1.68 5.92
C ILE A 60 9.79 -1.72 4.79
N SER A 61 8.49 -1.58 5.10
CA SER A 61 7.47 -1.45 4.07
C SER A 61 7.74 -0.23 3.18
N HIS A 62 7.99 0.94 3.78
CA HIS A 62 8.27 2.19 3.04
C HIS A 62 9.60 2.13 2.27
N TRP A 63 10.62 1.49 2.84
CA TRP A 63 11.86 1.24 2.10
C TRP A 63 11.62 0.36 0.86
N MET A 64 10.79 -0.69 0.99
CA MET A 64 10.45 -1.58 -0.12
C MET A 64 9.58 -0.89 -1.17
N GLU A 65 8.68 0.03 -0.78
CA GLU A 65 7.94 0.88 -1.72
C GLU A 65 8.89 1.65 -2.64
N LEU A 66 9.90 2.31 -2.04
CA LEU A 66 10.90 3.02 -2.82
C LEU A 66 11.68 2.08 -3.75
N LYS A 67 12.11 0.91 -3.26
CA LYS A 67 12.85 -0.06 -4.08
C LYS A 67 12.03 -0.59 -5.25
N VAL A 68 10.74 -0.86 -5.04
CA VAL A 68 9.83 -1.29 -6.11
C VAL A 68 9.59 -0.15 -7.11
N LEU A 69 9.41 1.09 -6.63
CA LEU A 69 9.28 2.27 -7.49
C LEU A 69 10.50 2.47 -8.38
N GLU A 70 11.71 2.41 -7.80
CA GLU A 70 12.99 2.52 -8.51
C GLU A 70 13.08 1.46 -9.62
N ALA A 71 12.85 0.20 -9.28
CA ALA A 71 12.94 -0.91 -10.24
C ALA A 71 11.92 -0.84 -11.38
N LEU A 72 10.70 -0.37 -11.10
CA LEU A 72 9.68 -0.16 -12.14
C LEU A 72 10.05 1.02 -13.05
N ALA A 73 10.58 2.11 -12.48
CA ALA A 73 10.95 3.31 -13.23
C ALA A 73 12.14 3.05 -14.17
N GLU A 74 13.12 2.24 -13.75
CA GLU A 74 14.26 1.86 -14.60
C GLU A 74 13.83 1.14 -15.88
N ASN A 75 12.73 0.39 -15.83
CA ASN A 75 12.24 -0.43 -16.92
C ASN A 75 11.08 0.19 -17.71
N ASN A 76 10.52 1.32 -17.24
CA ASN A 76 9.33 1.89 -17.85
C ASN A 76 9.32 3.42 -17.80
N ASN A 77 9.61 4.06 -18.93
CA ASN A 77 9.57 5.52 -19.06
C ASN A 77 8.15 6.14 -19.10
N LYS A 78 7.10 5.31 -18.98
CA LYS A 78 5.69 5.72 -18.90
C LYS A 78 5.05 5.35 -17.57
N LEU A 79 5.89 5.14 -16.54
CA LEU A 79 5.42 4.90 -15.19
C LEU A 79 4.82 6.17 -14.59
N LYS A 80 3.73 6.01 -13.86
CA LYS A 80 3.10 7.03 -13.01
C LYS A 80 3.03 6.53 -11.58
N VAL A 81 2.97 7.46 -10.65
CA VAL A 81 2.86 7.19 -9.21
C VAL A 81 1.51 7.69 -8.72
N GLY A 82 0.70 6.82 -8.14
CA GLY A 82 -0.52 7.18 -7.42
C GLY A 82 -0.32 6.97 -5.92
N MET A 83 -0.88 7.84 -5.08
CA MET A 83 -0.72 7.73 -3.62
C MET A 83 -2.04 8.00 -2.89
N GLU A 84 -2.41 7.08 -1.98
CA GLU A 84 -3.50 7.29 -1.02
C GLU A 84 -3.23 8.47 -0.09
N MET A 85 -1.98 8.68 0.28
CA MET A 85 -1.56 9.70 1.24
C MET A 85 -1.73 11.13 0.72
N LEU A 86 -2.00 11.30 -0.58
CA LEU A 86 -2.22 12.59 -1.22
C LEU A 86 -3.70 12.76 -1.61
N GLU A 87 -4.30 13.86 -1.15
CA GLU A 87 -5.70 14.20 -1.41
C GLU A 87 -5.87 14.92 -2.75
N ALA A 88 -6.88 14.53 -3.55
CA ALA A 88 -7.10 15.00 -4.91
C ALA A 88 -7.20 16.53 -5.07
N ASP A 89 -7.64 17.26 -4.05
CA ASP A 89 -7.70 18.72 -4.09
C ASP A 89 -6.35 19.42 -3.84
N ASN A 90 -5.28 18.64 -3.58
CA ASN A 90 -3.91 19.14 -3.52
C ASN A 90 -3.13 18.93 -4.83
N GLN A 91 -3.75 18.40 -5.90
CA GLN A 91 -3.03 18.05 -7.13
C GLN A 91 -2.28 19.24 -7.72
N LEU A 92 -2.85 20.46 -7.71
CA LEU A 92 -2.16 21.65 -8.24
C LEU A 92 -0.86 21.92 -7.47
N ILE A 93 -0.88 21.85 -6.15
CA ILE A 93 0.30 22.08 -5.30
C ILE A 93 1.37 21.02 -5.59
N ILE A 94 0.95 19.76 -5.78
CA ILE A 94 1.83 18.64 -6.14
C ILE A 94 2.48 18.88 -7.51
N ASP A 95 1.71 19.32 -8.50
CA ASP A 95 2.21 19.62 -9.84
C ASP A 95 3.23 20.77 -9.83
N GLU A 96 2.96 21.82 -9.06
CA GLU A 96 3.87 22.96 -8.86
C GLU A 96 5.16 22.55 -8.16
N TYR A 97 5.07 21.65 -7.17
CA TYR A 97 6.25 21.12 -6.50
C TYR A 97 7.07 20.21 -7.41
N THR A 98 6.43 19.27 -8.11
CA THR A 98 7.14 18.32 -8.99
C THR A 98 7.75 18.98 -10.21
N SER A 99 7.15 20.08 -10.71
CA SER A 99 7.72 20.94 -11.75
C SER A 99 8.78 21.93 -11.24
N SER A 100 9.06 21.94 -9.94
CA SER A 100 9.98 22.90 -9.28
C SER A 100 9.53 24.36 -9.35
N THR A 101 8.24 24.62 -9.52
CA THR A 101 7.65 25.95 -9.42
C THR A 101 7.68 26.48 -7.99
N ILE A 102 7.45 25.60 -7.00
CA ILE A 102 7.55 25.90 -5.57
C ILE A 102 8.64 25.05 -4.90
N SER A 103 9.17 25.55 -3.79
CA SER A 103 10.15 24.83 -2.96
C SER A 103 9.49 23.69 -2.16
N SER A 104 10.32 22.80 -1.56
CA SER A 104 9.85 21.77 -0.63
C SER A 104 9.17 22.38 0.59
N ASP A 105 9.75 23.45 1.17
CA ASP A 105 9.16 24.11 2.34
C ASP A 105 7.74 24.61 2.04
N ARG A 106 7.53 25.23 0.85
CA ARG A 106 6.19 25.68 0.44
C ARG A 106 5.24 24.53 0.18
N PHE A 107 5.72 23.46 -0.42
CA PHE A 107 4.93 22.26 -0.62
C PHE A 107 4.48 21.66 0.72
N GLU A 108 5.38 21.56 1.71
CA GLU A 108 5.05 21.02 3.02
C GLU A 108 4.11 21.91 3.84
N GLU A 109 4.23 23.24 3.68
CA GLU A 109 3.32 24.21 4.32
C GLU A 109 1.89 24.19 3.74
N GLU A 110 1.76 24.04 2.42
CA GLU A 110 0.49 24.21 1.70
C GLU A 110 -0.25 22.88 1.44
N CYS A 111 0.49 21.78 1.29
CA CYS A 111 -0.10 20.46 1.04
C CYS A 111 -0.55 19.81 2.36
N ARG A 112 -1.74 19.20 2.35
CA ARG A 112 -2.20 18.41 3.51
C ARG A 112 -1.50 17.06 3.54
N LEU A 113 -0.35 17.03 4.18
CA LEU A 113 0.48 15.83 4.34
C LEU A 113 0.10 15.03 5.59
N TRP A 114 0.45 13.76 5.58
CA TRP A 114 0.33 12.91 6.76
C TRP A 114 1.45 13.22 7.76
N PRO A 115 1.27 12.97 9.08
CA PRO A 115 2.26 13.32 10.11
C PRO A 115 3.63 12.67 9.90
N ASN A 116 3.68 11.50 9.28
CA ASN A 116 4.90 10.74 8.96
C ASN A 116 5.42 10.99 7.53
N TYR A 117 4.99 12.08 6.89
CA TYR A 117 5.39 12.38 5.51
C TYR A 117 6.90 12.41 5.34
N SER A 118 7.61 13.17 6.17
CA SER A 118 9.05 13.39 6.04
C SER A 118 9.90 12.12 6.22
N THR A 119 9.41 11.15 6.99
CA THR A 119 10.13 9.89 7.24
C THR A 119 9.77 8.81 6.24
N ASP A 120 8.48 8.73 5.86
CA ASP A 120 7.94 7.55 5.19
C ASP A 120 7.58 7.82 3.71
N TYR A 121 7.04 8.99 3.39
CA TYR A 121 6.51 9.27 2.04
C TYR A 121 7.31 10.28 1.22
N GLU A 122 8.06 11.18 1.85
CA GLU A 122 8.95 12.12 1.15
C GLU A 122 9.91 11.42 0.19
N PRO A 123 10.54 10.26 0.53
CA PRO A 123 11.43 9.58 -0.40
C PRO A 123 10.75 9.20 -1.72
N LEU A 124 9.48 8.79 -1.71
CA LEU A 124 8.70 8.44 -2.91
C LEU A 124 8.39 9.69 -3.74
N VAL A 125 7.91 10.75 -3.09
CA VAL A 125 7.56 12.04 -3.72
C VAL A 125 8.81 12.68 -4.32
N TYR A 126 9.93 12.67 -3.58
CA TYR A 126 11.21 13.19 -4.05
C TYR A 126 11.76 12.39 -5.24
N TYR A 127 11.65 11.06 -5.20
CA TYR A 127 12.04 10.21 -6.32
C TYR A 127 11.21 10.53 -7.57
N ALA A 128 9.88 10.61 -7.43
CA ALA A 128 8.99 10.97 -8.53
C ALA A 128 9.35 12.33 -9.14
N LYS A 129 9.59 13.36 -8.29
CA LYS A 129 10.05 14.68 -8.74
C LYS A 129 11.36 14.59 -9.52
N ARG A 130 12.38 13.95 -8.95
CA ARG A 130 13.72 13.84 -9.56
C ARG A 130 13.72 13.14 -10.91
N HIS A 131 12.86 12.14 -11.06
CA HIS A 131 12.77 11.34 -12.29
C HIS A 131 11.64 11.77 -13.22
N HIS A 132 10.98 12.93 -12.92
CA HIS A 132 9.90 13.49 -13.71
C HIS A 132 8.74 12.51 -13.92
N LEU A 133 8.50 11.63 -12.92
CA LEU A 133 7.35 10.72 -12.94
C LEU A 133 6.10 11.52 -12.56
N PRO A 134 5.00 11.41 -13.32
CA PRO A 134 3.74 12.02 -12.92
C PRO A 134 3.27 11.47 -11.56
N LEU A 135 3.04 12.36 -10.60
CA LEU A 135 2.58 12.03 -9.25
C LEU A 135 1.12 12.43 -9.11
N ILE A 136 0.26 11.46 -8.84
CA ILE A 136 -1.19 11.61 -8.83
C ILE A 136 -1.72 11.50 -7.40
N ALA A 137 -2.36 12.55 -6.92
CA ALA A 137 -3.14 12.52 -5.69
C ALA A 137 -4.46 11.79 -5.94
N THR A 138 -4.63 10.65 -5.32
CA THR A 138 -5.75 9.77 -5.65
C THR A 138 -6.84 9.75 -4.59
N ASN A 139 -6.54 10.15 -3.34
CA ASN A 139 -7.50 10.03 -2.25
C ASN A 139 -8.55 11.16 -2.27
N VAL A 140 -9.71 10.85 -1.74
CA VAL A 140 -10.75 11.86 -1.49
C VAL A 140 -10.28 12.89 -0.46
N PRO A 141 -10.57 14.18 -0.64
CA PRO A 141 -10.35 15.17 0.42
C PRO A 141 -11.00 14.72 1.74
N ARG A 142 -10.22 14.65 2.81
CA ARG A 142 -10.63 14.08 4.12
C ARG A 142 -11.94 14.64 4.66
N ARG A 143 -12.25 15.91 4.33
CA ARG A 143 -13.53 16.54 4.71
C ARG A 143 -14.75 15.81 4.14
N TYR A 144 -14.66 15.25 2.93
CA TYR A 144 -15.77 14.50 2.32
C TYR A 144 -15.89 13.09 2.89
N ALA A 145 -14.78 12.42 3.20
CA ALA A 145 -14.82 11.17 3.95
C ALA A 145 -15.45 11.36 5.36
N SER A 146 -15.14 12.49 6.02
CA SER A 146 -15.76 12.85 7.30
C SER A 146 -17.26 13.05 7.17
N VAL A 147 -17.70 13.78 6.14
CA VAL A 147 -19.13 13.99 5.88
C VAL A 147 -19.86 12.67 5.61
N VAL A 148 -19.24 11.76 4.83
CA VAL A 148 -19.82 10.42 4.57
C VAL A 148 -19.91 9.60 5.85
N LYS A 149 -18.91 9.69 6.72
CA LYS A 149 -18.94 9.05 8.04
C LYS A 149 -20.08 9.53 8.94
N GLU A 150 -20.56 10.74 8.74
CA GLU A 150 -21.66 11.35 9.51
C GLU A 150 -23.02 11.17 8.84
N LYS A 151 -23.10 11.30 7.51
CA LYS A 151 -24.35 11.47 6.75
C LYS A 151 -24.58 10.45 5.65
N GLY A 152 -23.61 9.56 5.42
CA GLY A 152 -23.66 8.54 4.36
C GLY A 152 -23.33 9.07 2.96
N LEU A 153 -23.18 8.14 2.02
CA LEU A 153 -22.75 8.43 0.62
C LEU A 153 -23.76 9.31 -0.13
N THR A 154 -25.05 9.19 0.13
CA THR A 154 -26.09 9.96 -0.57
C THR A 154 -25.97 11.45 -0.34
N PHE A 155 -25.37 11.90 0.77
CA PHE A 155 -25.15 13.31 1.03
C PHE A 155 -24.23 13.97 -0.01
N LEU A 156 -23.36 13.23 -0.67
CA LEU A 156 -22.46 13.75 -1.70
C LEU A 156 -23.20 14.35 -2.89
N ASP A 157 -24.43 13.93 -3.15
CA ASP A 157 -25.28 14.49 -4.22
C ASP A 157 -25.65 15.97 -3.97
N SER A 158 -25.63 16.40 -2.70
CA SER A 158 -25.92 17.79 -2.31
C SER A 158 -24.74 18.74 -2.42
N LEU A 159 -23.53 18.24 -2.69
CA LEU A 159 -22.33 19.04 -2.80
C LEU A 159 -22.36 19.93 -4.05
N SER A 160 -21.64 21.06 -4.02
CA SER A 160 -21.48 21.95 -5.18
C SER A 160 -20.77 21.23 -6.35
N ALA A 161 -20.96 21.75 -7.55
CA ALA A 161 -20.28 21.22 -8.74
C ALA A 161 -18.75 21.28 -8.62
N GLU A 162 -18.23 22.32 -7.97
CA GLU A 162 -16.80 22.46 -7.72
C GLU A 162 -16.28 21.36 -6.77
N ALA A 163 -16.98 21.10 -5.67
CA ALA A 163 -16.64 20.03 -4.74
C ALA A 163 -16.63 18.64 -5.40
N LYS A 164 -17.61 18.40 -6.29
CA LYS A 164 -17.74 17.13 -7.04
C LYS A 164 -16.59 16.85 -8.01
N ARG A 165 -15.77 17.85 -8.34
CA ARG A 165 -14.57 17.67 -9.19
C ARG A 165 -13.52 16.76 -8.54
N TYR A 166 -13.54 16.64 -7.23
CA TYR A 166 -12.62 15.81 -6.45
C TYR A 166 -13.21 14.43 -6.09
N LEU A 167 -14.33 14.09 -6.69
CA LEU A 167 -15.06 12.84 -6.41
C LEU A 167 -15.18 12.01 -7.71
N PRO A 168 -15.43 10.70 -7.59
CA PRO A 168 -15.85 9.90 -8.73
C PRO A 168 -17.25 10.36 -9.21
N LYS A 169 -17.70 9.80 -10.34
CA LYS A 169 -19.08 10.05 -10.80
C LYS A 169 -20.08 9.63 -9.74
N LEU A 170 -21.02 10.52 -9.45
CA LEU A 170 -22.12 10.25 -8.51
C LEU A 170 -23.35 9.72 -9.25
N PRO A 171 -24.20 8.89 -8.60
CA PRO A 171 -24.02 8.33 -7.27
C PRO A 171 -22.95 7.23 -7.25
N ILE A 172 -22.23 7.11 -6.12
CA ILE A 172 -21.26 6.02 -5.94
C ILE A 172 -22.04 4.76 -5.58
N LYS A 173 -21.82 3.70 -6.36
CA LYS A 173 -22.31 2.37 -6.01
C LYS A 173 -21.49 1.84 -4.83
N TYR A 174 -22.14 1.62 -3.69
CA TYR A 174 -21.47 0.99 -2.56
C TYR A 174 -21.09 -0.45 -2.91
N VAL A 175 -19.79 -0.74 -2.88
CA VAL A 175 -19.25 -2.10 -2.98
C VAL A 175 -18.92 -2.55 -1.57
N GLU A 176 -19.58 -3.62 -1.15
CA GLU A 176 -19.37 -4.19 0.17
C GLU A 176 -17.97 -4.82 0.24
N ASN A 177 -17.24 -4.49 1.31
CA ASN A 177 -15.96 -5.09 1.63
C ASN A 177 -16.10 -5.84 2.96
N GLU A 178 -16.24 -7.17 2.89
CA GLU A 178 -16.45 -8.02 4.06
C GLU A 178 -15.32 -7.91 5.08
N ASN A 179 -14.07 -7.76 4.62
CA ASN A 179 -12.90 -7.57 5.48
C ASN A 179 -12.99 -6.25 6.25
N ALA A 180 -13.54 -5.22 5.59
CA ALA A 180 -13.81 -3.92 6.22
C ALA A 180 -14.80 -4.03 7.35
N GLN A 181 -15.92 -4.66 7.08
CA GLN A 181 -17.00 -4.77 8.07
C GLN A 181 -16.55 -5.54 9.30
N ALA A 182 -15.82 -6.65 9.11
CA ALA A 182 -15.24 -7.42 10.20
C ALA A 182 -14.26 -6.58 11.05
N GLY A 183 -13.36 -5.82 10.39
CA GLY A 183 -12.42 -4.93 11.05
C GLY A 183 -13.11 -3.82 11.85
N PHE A 184 -14.14 -3.18 11.28
CA PHE A 184 -14.89 -2.11 11.97
C PHE A 184 -15.76 -2.64 13.11
N ALA A 185 -16.36 -3.83 12.95
CA ALA A 185 -17.08 -4.49 14.03
C ALA A 185 -16.13 -4.78 15.21
N MET A 186 -14.93 -5.27 14.96
CA MET A 186 -13.90 -5.50 15.96
C MET A 186 -13.47 -4.18 16.63
N MET A 187 -13.23 -3.11 15.87
CA MET A 187 -12.91 -1.78 16.42
C MET A 187 -14.03 -1.22 17.28
N GLY A 188 -15.29 -1.47 16.91
CA GLY A 188 -16.47 -1.11 17.72
C GLY A 188 -16.48 -1.85 19.05
N LEU A 189 -16.23 -3.15 19.05
CA LEU A 189 -16.12 -3.98 20.26
C LEU A 189 -14.99 -3.53 21.18
N LEU A 190 -13.86 -3.07 20.61
CA LEU A 190 -12.72 -2.55 21.37
C LEU A 190 -12.91 -1.09 21.84
N GLY A 191 -14.09 -0.47 21.62
CA GLY A 191 -14.39 0.89 22.03
C GLY A 191 -13.61 2.00 21.28
N LYS A 192 -12.86 1.64 20.24
CA LYS A 192 -12.07 2.59 19.42
C LYS A 192 -12.91 3.38 18.41
N ALA A 193 -14.17 2.96 18.19
CA ALA A 193 -15.12 3.58 17.26
C ALA A 193 -16.35 4.16 17.97
N LYS A 194 -16.16 4.82 19.12
CA LYS A 194 -17.27 5.41 19.89
C LYS A 194 -18.09 6.38 19.04
N GLY A 195 -19.38 6.08 18.91
CA GLY A 195 -20.40 7.02 18.39
C GLY A 195 -20.58 7.02 16.87
N THR A 196 -19.92 6.13 16.10
CA THR A 196 -20.16 6.01 14.65
C THR A 196 -20.69 4.63 14.32
N GLU A 197 -21.77 4.58 13.53
CA GLU A 197 -22.31 3.30 13.04
C GLU A 197 -21.30 2.59 12.11
N PRO A 198 -21.07 1.28 12.26
CA PRO A 198 -20.13 0.52 11.43
C PRO A 198 -20.39 0.69 9.92
N GLN A 199 -21.65 0.78 9.52
CA GLN A 199 -22.05 0.99 8.12
C GLN A 199 -21.57 2.34 7.58
N LEU A 200 -21.64 3.41 8.34
CA LEU A 200 -21.17 4.74 7.94
C LEU A 200 -19.64 4.77 7.86
N MET A 201 -18.96 4.05 8.75
CA MET A 201 -17.49 3.87 8.65
C MET A 201 -17.13 3.14 7.38
N ALA A 202 -17.82 2.07 7.04
CA ALA A 202 -17.59 1.32 5.80
C ALA A 202 -17.86 2.20 4.56
N GLN A 203 -18.90 3.03 4.55
CA GLN A 203 -19.16 4.00 3.49
C GLN A 203 -18.05 5.06 3.38
N ALA A 204 -17.49 5.51 4.52
CA ALA A 204 -16.37 6.45 4.52
C ALA A 204 -15.07 5.84 3.96
N GLN A 205 -14.88 4.52 4.03
CA GLN A 205 -13.81 3.85 3.30
C GLN A 205 -14.17 3.68 1.83
N ALA A 206 -15.41 3.32 1.53
CA ALA A 206 -15.87 3.14 0.15
C ALA A 206 -15.70 4.41 -0.70
N ILE A 207 -15.93 5.62 -0.14
CA ILE A 207 -15.67 6.86 -0.88
C ILE A 207 -14.18 7.07 -1.16
N LYS A 208 -13.27 6.64 -0.27
CA LYS A 208 -11.83 6.68 -0.53
C LYS A 208 -11.48 5.73 -1.67
N ASP A 209 -11.90 4.47 -1.57
CA ASP A 209 -11.67 3.44 -2.59
C ASP A 209 -12.19 3.85 -3.96
N ALA A 210 -13.43 4.34 -4.01
CA ALA A 210 -14.06 4.81 -5.25
C ALA A 210 -13.31 6.00 -5.86
N THR A 211 -12.83 6.94 -5.02
CA THR A 211 -12.08 8.09 -5.48
C THR A 211 -10.70 7.69 -6.01
N MET A 212 -9.99 6.83 -5.30
CA MET A 212 -8.70 6.31 -5.74
C MET A 212 -8.86 5.54 -7.07
N GLY A 213 -9.84 4.64 -7.17
CA GLY A 213 -10.13 3.91 -8.41
C GLY A 213 -10.47 4.84 -9.59
N TRP A 214 -11.23 5.91 -9.33
CA TRP A 214 -11.56 6.93 -10.33
C TRP A 214 -10.32 7.67 -10.82
N PHE A 215 -9.49 8.21 -9.92
CA PHE A 215 -8.30 8.98 -10.32
C PHE A 215 -7.24 8.11 -10.99
N ILE A 216 -7.07 6.86 -10.59
CA ILE A 216 -6.24 5.89 -11.33
C ILE A 216 -6.80 5.74 -12.75
N ALA A 217 -8.10 5.49 -12.91
CA ALA A 217 -8.74 5.30 -14.23
C ALA A 217 -8.60 6.51 -15.15
N GLN A 218 -8.71 7.74 -14.59
CA GLN A 218 -8.60 8.99 -15.36
C GLN A 218 -7.16 9.29 -15.81
N ASN A 219 -6.19 8.86 -15.01
CA ASN A 219 -4.78 9.19 -15.25
C ASN A 219 -4.00 8.10 -15.97
N LEU A 220 -4.57 6.92 -16.19
CA LEU A 220 -3.91 5.81 -16.87
C LEU A 220 -4.34 5.76 -18.35
N LYS A 221 -3.38 5.94 -19.27
CA LYS A 221 -3.61 5.79 -20.72
C LYS A 221 -3.16 4.40 -21.18
N LYS A 222 -3.55 4.04 -22.41
CA LYS A 222 -3.12 2.76 -23.00
C LYS A 222 -1.59 2.69 -23.14
N GLY A 223 -1.00 1.63 -22.61
CA GLY A 223 0.45 1.41 -22.65
C GLY A 223 1.25 2.22 -21.63
N GLU A 224 0.57 2.86 -20.67
CA GLU A 224 1.17 3.40 -19.45
C GLU A 224 1.01 2.41 -18.29
N GLN A 225 1.85 2.53 -17.28
CA GLN A 225 1.75 1.78 -16.03
C GLN A 225 1.61 2.75 -14.86
N MET A 226 0.90 2.35 -13.82
CA MET A 226 0.85 3.07 -12.56
C MET A 226 1.20 2.14 -11.40
N ILE A 227 2.12 2.56 -10.55
CA ILE A 227 2.24 2.01 -9.20
C ILE A 227 1.40 2.87 -8.27
N HIS A 228 0.58 2.23 -7.44
CA HIS A 228 -0.27 2.90 -6.47
C HIS A 228 0.07 2.43 -5.05
N PHE A 229 0.47 3.37 -4.20
CA PHE A 229 0.77 3.13 -2.80
C PHE A 229 -0.47 3.40 -1.95
N ASN A 230 -0.85 2.40 -1.17
CA ASN A 230 -2.04 2.45 -0.31
C ASN A 230 -1.88 1.48 0.87
N GLY A 231 -2.58 1.72 1.96
CA GLY A 231 -2.66 0.75 3.05
C GLY A 231 -3.21 -0.60 2.54
N THR A 232 -2.70 -1.72 3.07
CA THR A 232 -3.07 -3.10 2.67
C THR A 232 -4.57 -3.30 2.47
N TYR A 233 -5.34 -2.74 3.39
CA TYR A 233 -6.80 -2.79 3.41
C TYR A 233 -7.47 -2.41 2.07
N HIS A 234 -6.91 -1.44 1.35
CA HIS A 234 -7.49 -0.89 0.13
C HIS A 234 -7.27 -1.74 -1.12
N SER A 235 -6.44 -2.81 -1.05
CA SER A 235 -6.16 -3.72 -2.17
C SER A 235 -6.20 -5.21 -1.80
N ASP A 236 -6.35 -5.55 -0.52
CA ASP A 236 -6.42 -6.94 -0.02
C ASP A 236 -7.55 -7.72 -0.70
N ALA A 237 -7.23 -8.95 -1.10
CA ALA A 237 -8.15 -9.87 -1.80
C ALA A 237 -8.81 -9.24 -3.05
N ARG A 238 -8.16 -8.28 -3.68
CA ARG A 238 -8.68 -7.49 -4.83
C ARG A 238 -9.99 -6.75 -4.52
N ASN A 239 -10.23 -6.44 -3.25
CA ASN A 239 -11.32 -5.58 -2.79
C ASN A 239 -10.89 -4.10 -2.80
N GLY A 240 -11.66 -3.25 -2.16
CA GLY A 240 -11.35 -1.82 -1.99
C GLY A 240 -11.31 -1.07 -3.32
N ILE A 241 -10.15 -0.56 -3.72
CA ILE A 241 -9.96 0.27 -4.93
C ILE A 241 -10.27 -0.50 -6.22
N ILE A 242 -9.92 -1.78 -6.27
CA ILE A 242 -9.87 -2.57 -7.52
C ILE A 242 -11.24 -2.70 -8.19
N PRO A 243 -12.34 -3.04 -7.50
CA PRO A 243 -13.66 -3.08 -8.12
C PRO A 243 -14.06 -1.75 -8.75
N TYR A 244 -13.79 -0.62 -8.10
CA TYR A 244 -14.09 0.70 -8.64
C TYR A 244 -13.23 1.05 -9.86
N LEU A 245 -11.94 0.71 -9.84
CA LEU A 245 -11.08 0.87 -11.00
C LEU A 245 -11.60 0.08 -12.20
N LEU A 246 -11.97 -1.19 -11.98
CA LEU A 246 -12.45 -2.08 -13.03
C LEU A 246 -13.84 -1.69 -13.56
N GLU A 247 -14.66 -0.98 -12.80
CA GLU A 247 -15.92 -0.40 -13.30
C GLU A 247 -15.65 0.61 -14.44
N TYR A 248 -14.60 1.44 -14.31
CA TYR A 248 -14.23 2.41 -15.32
C TYR A 248 -13.31 1.85 -16.41
N ARG A 249 -12.48 0.87 -16.06
CA ARG A 249 -11.47 0.26 -16.94
C ARG A 249 -11.43 -1.26 -16.81
N PRO A 250 -12.45 -1.98 -17.33
CA PRO A 250 -12.63 -3.42 -17.07
C PRO A 250 -11.53 -4.33 -17.64
N LYS A 251 -10.67 -3.81 -18.53
CA LYS A 251 -9.56 -4.58 -19.13
C LYS A 251 -8.21 -4.28 -18.52
N THR A 252 -8.14 -3.51 -17.43
CA THR A 252 -6.89 -3.20 -16.74
C THR A 252 -6.30 -4.46 -16.11
N THR A 253 -5.07 -4.75 -16.44
CA THR A 253 -4.31 -5.83 -15.80
C THR A 253 -3.71 -5.32 -14.49
N ILE A 254 -3.80 -6.12 -13.43
CA ILE A 254 -3.49 -5.68 -12.07
C ILE A 254 -2.62 -6.72 -11.38
N SER A 255 -1.56 -6.26 -10.73
CA SER A 255 -0.80 -7.00 -9.73
C SER A 255 -0.91 -6.34 -8.36
N THR A 256 -0.88 -7.15 -7.31
CA THR A 256 -0.92 -6.69 -5.92
C THR A 256 0.31 -7.20 -5.17
N ILE A 257 0.96 -6.30 -4.43
CA ILE A 257 2.02 -6.57 -3.47
C ILE A 257 1.47 -6.19 -2.10
N ARG A 258 1.68 -7.03 -1.09
CA ARG A 258 1.23 -6.79 0.27
C ARG A 258 2.37 -6.89 1.26
N ALA A 259 2.59 -5.85 2.05
CA ALA A 259 3.44 -5.93 3.22
C ALA A 259 2.73 -6.70 4.34
N VAL A 260 3.46 -7.58 5.01
CA VAL A 260 3.00 -8.39 6.15
C VAL A 260 4.02 -8.29 7.26
N ARG A 261 3.59 -8.12 8.50
CA ARG A 261 4.44 -8.27 9.70
C ARG A 261 4.06 -9.52 10.44
N GLN A 262 5.02 -10.39 10.71
CA GLN A 262 4.85 -11.62 11.48
C GLN A 262 6.17 -12.01 12.19
N GLU A 263 6.07 -12.81 13.24
CA GLU A 263 7.21 -13.24 14.04
C GLU A 263 8.19 -14.09 13.22
N GLU A 264 7.69 -15.10 12.54
CA GLU A 264 8.48 -16.05 11.74
C GLU A 264 8.36 -15.72 10.24
N ILE A 265 9.45 -15.30 9.61
CA ILE A 265 9.44 -14.91 8.19
C ILE A 265 9.84 -16.02 7.21
N ASP A 266 10.10 -17.23 7.68
CA ASP A 266 10.48 -18.39 6.83
C ASP A 266 9.33 -18.92 5.97
N LYS A 267 8.10 -18.58 6.33
CA LYS A 267 6.88 -18.92 5.60
C LYS A 267 5.82 -17.86 5.88
N ILE A 268 5.00 -17.58 4.88
CA ILE A 268 3.83 -16.71 5.07
C ILE A 268 2.75 -17.43 5.91
N GLU A 269 2.15 -16.73 6.87
CA GLU A 269 1.03 -17.26 7.64
C GLU A 269 -0.18 -17.50 6.75
N LYS A 270 -0.96 -18.55 7.08
CA LYS A 270 -2.11 -18.97 6.25
C LYS A 270 -3.18 -17.91 6.11
N ASP A 271 -3.36 -17.09 7.12
CA ASP A 271 -4.38 -16.04 7.16
C ASP A 271 -4.11 -14.90 6.15
N TYR A 272 -2.88 -14.79 5.67
CA TYR A 272 -2.53 -13.83 4.62
C TYR A 272 -2.68 -14.40 3.20
N LEU A 273 -2.74 -15.74 3.03
CA LEU A 273 -2.85 -16.36 1.72
C LEU A 273 -4.17 -15.98 1.03
N GLY A 274 -4.08 -15.66 -0.25
CA GLY A 274 -5.25 -15.21 -1.05
C GLY A 274 -5.50 -13.70 -1.00
N LEU A 275 -4.74 -12.93 -0.20
CA LEU A 275 -4.92 -11.49 -0.10
C LEU A 275 -4.15 -10.70 -1.18
N ALA A 276 -3.06 -11.26 -1.73
CA ALA A 276 -2.25 -10.58 -2.75
C ALA A 276 -1.56 -11.57 -3.69
N ASP A 277 -1.01 -11.04 -4.80
CA ASP A 277 -0.20 -11.82 -5.74
C ASP A 277 1.22 -12.05 -5.20
N PHE A 278 1.75 -11.08 -4.42
CA PHE A 278 3.03 -11.18 -3.73
C PHE A 278 2.94 -10.63 -2.32
N TYR A 279 3.74 -11.22 -1.43
CA TYR A 279 3.86 -10.81 -0.02
C TYR A 279 5.30 -10.42 0.27
N ILE A 280 5.49 -9.28 0.89
CA ILE A 280 6.76 -8.88 1.53
C ILE A 280 6.57 -9.12 3.01
N CYS A 281 7.06 -10.27 3.47
CA CYS A 281 6.96 -10.70 4.85
C CYS A 281 8.10 -10.10 5.66
N ILE A 282 7.80 -9.25 6.61
CA ILE A 282 8.73 -8.43 7.41
C ILE A 282 8.69 -8.95 8.84
N THR A 283 9.86 -9.05 9.47
CA THR A 283 9.94 -9.43 10.90
C THR A 283 9.25 -8.38 11.79
N GLU A 284 8.50 -8.83 12.79
CA GLU A 284 7.74 -7.93 13.66
C GLU A 284 8.56 -7.25 14.75
N ASP A 285 9.82 -7.68 14.98
CA ASP A 285 10.74 -7.08 15.95
C ASP A 285 11.36 -5.76 15.46
N MET A 286 11.03 -5.33 14.22
CA MET A 286 11.44 -4.04 13.68
C MET A 286 10.65 -2.89 14.32
N ASN A 287 11.34 -1.78 14.60
CA ASN A 287 10.73 -0.56 15.11
C ASN A 287 9.68 -0.01 14.13
N VAL A 288 8.70 0.66 14.68
CA VAL A 288 7.71 1.43 13.92
C VAL A 288 8.20 2.88 13.73
N SER A 289 7.72 3.56 12.68
CA SER A 289 8.12 4.95 12.38
C SER A 289 7.42 5.97 13.28
N TYR A 290 6.28 5.64 13.88
CA TYR A 290 5.51 6.51 14.81
C TYR A 290 4.51 5.72 15.67
#